data_3f04c5c6845156707ce937c4f82c842f
#
_entry.id   3f04c5c6845156707ce937c4f82c842f
#
_cell.length_a   1.000
_cell.length_b   1.000
_cell.length_c   1.000
_cell.angle_alpha   90.00
_cell.angle_beta   90.00
_cell.angle_gamma   90.00
#
_symmetry.space_group_name_H-M   'P 1'
#
loop_
_entity.id
_entity.type
_entity.pdbx_description
1 polymer ?
#
loop_
_entity_poly.entity_id
_entity_poly.type
_entity_poly.pdbx_seq_one_letter_code
_entity_poly.pdbx_strand_id
1 'polypeptide(L)'
;ADLAISQPRMPAQPLLLAMCGLPGTGKSYFAAKLTEQVPFLILETDRLRKVLVERPKYSTGEHRRVFNACYQVITYYLINGYSVLFDATNLNEDFRSHLYEISGYTAAPLALVHATAPQNTVRQRLKERKADRHANTYSDAGWLIYTRMIPVEEPVQRDHYALDTSKDIKPVLDQVVEWAKSGGQIPATNSK
;
A
#
# COMPACT_ATOMS: atom_id res chain seq x y z
N ALA A 1 -29.25 18.35 18.49
CA ALA A 1 -27.95 18.83 18.06
C ALA A 1 -27.39 17.79 17.11
N ASP A 2 -27.55 18.01 15.80
CA ASP A 2 -27.01 17.15 14.75
C ASP A 2 -25.51 17.33 14.69
N LEU A 3 -24.78 16.32 15.13
CA LEU A 3 -23.38 16.16 14.80
C LEU A 3 -23.29 15.82 13.30
N ALA A 4 -23.31 16.83 12.46
CA ALA A 4 -22.93 16.71 11.06
C ALA A 4 -21.44 16.32 11.04
N ILE A 5 -21.16 15.02 11.01
CA ILE A 5 -19.87 14.51 10.62
C ILE A 5 -19.68 14.96 9.17
N SER A 6 -18.88 15.99 8.95
CA SER A 6 -18.50 16.41 7.63
C SER A 6 -17.73 15.24 6.99
N GLN A 7 -18.43 14.46 6.17
CA GLN A 7 -17.79 13.43 5.36
C GLN A 7 -16.75 14.14 4.49
N PRO A 8 -15.49 13.70 4.47
CA PRO A 8 -14.49 14.29 3.59
C PRO A 8 -15.03 14.20 2.17
N ARG A 9 -14.95 15.31 1.45
CA ARG A 9 -15.45 15.42 0.08
C ARG A 9 -14.72 14.38 -0.76
N MET A 10 -15.43 13.30 -1.13
CA MET A 10 -14.89 12.23 -1.96
C MET A 10 -14.43 12.84 -3.29
N PRO A 11 -13.27 12.45 -3.84
CA PRO A 11 -12.88 12.86 -5.18
C PRO A 11 -13.98 12.46 -6.17
N ALA A 12 -14.16 13.23 -7.25
CA ALA A 12 -15.19 12.98 -8.27
C ALA A 12 -15.08 11.57 -8.89
N GLN A 13 -13.93 10.94 -8.75
CA GLN A 13 -13.62 9.58 -9.19
C GLN A 13 -12.80 8.87 -8.11
N PRO A 14 -13.16 7.62 -7.74
CA PRO A 14 -12.38 6.83 -6.78
C PRO A 14 -11.00 6.51 -7.33
N LEU A 15 -10.02 6.42 -6.45
CA LEU A 15 -8.61 6.18 -6.79
C LEU A 15 -8.13 4.88 -6.13
N LEU A 16 -7.25 4.17 -6.81
CA LEU A 16 -6.52 3.03 -6.26
C LEU A 16 -5.04 3.39 -6.12
N LEU A 17 -4.52 3.35 -4.90
CA LEU A 17 -3.10 3.45 -4.64
C LEU A 17 -2.60 2.15 -4.05
N ALA A 18 -1.53 1.58 -4.58
CA ALA A 18 -0.95 0.37 -4.05
C ALA A 18 0.52 0.58 -3.66
N MET A 19 0.84 0.17 -2.44
CA MET A 19 2.21 0.11 -1.97
C MET A 19 2.89 -1.16 -2.49
N CYS A 20 4.16 -1.05 -2.87
CA CYS A 20 5.03 -2.17 -3.25
C CYS A 20 6.32 -2.13 -2.43
N GLY A 21 6.96 -3.27 -2.24
CA GLY A 21 8.27 -3.38 -1.58
C GLY A 21 8.29 -4.31 -0.39
N LEU A 22 9.49 -4.67 0.03
CA LEU A 22 9.79 -5.64 1.08
C LEU A 22 9.25 -5.22 2.47
N PRO A 23 9.08 -6.16 3.41
CA PRO A 23 8.75 -5.83 4.80
C PRO A 23 9.80 -4.90 5.43
N GLY A 24 9.37 -3.94 6.25
CA GLY A 24 10.27 -3.02 6.93
C GLY A 24 10.78 -1.83 6.09
N THR A 25 10.37 -1.73 4.82
CA THR A 25 10.75 -0.60 3.94
C THR A 25 9.94 0.68 4.18
N GLY A 26 9.00 0.72 5.14
CA GLY A 26 8.30 1.94 5.52
C GLY A 26 6.99 2.22 4.78
N LYS A 27 6.41 1.25 4.08
CA LYS A 27 5.12 1.37 3.37
C LYS A 27 4.00 1.92 4.25
N SER A 28 3.73 1.28 5.38
CA SER A 28 2.65 1.68 6.29
C SER A 28 2.90 3.06 6.92
N TYR A 29 4.16 3.45 7.10
CA TYR A 29 4.50 4.81 7.53
C TYR A 29 4.12 5.85 6.47
N PHE A 30 4.48 5.59 5.20
CA PHE A 30 4.08 6.46 4.10
C PHE A 30 2.56 6.50 3.93
N ALA A 31 1.89 5.34 3.99
CA ALA A 31 0.44 5.24 3.91
C ALA A 31 -0.26 6.09 4.98
N ALA A 32 0.21 6.03 6.23
CA ALA A 32 -0.32 6.84 7.32
C ALA A 32 -0.13 8.34 7.05
N LYS A 33 1.07 8.76 6.59
CA LYS A 33 1.34 10.18 6.26
C LYS A 33 0.51 10.69 5.08
N LEU A 34 0.24 9.85 4.10
CA LEU A 34 -0.61 10.21 2.96
C LEU A 34 -2.07 10.42 3.40
N THR A 35 -2.59 9.53 4.23
CA THR A 35 -3.98 9.61 4.67
C THR A 35 -4.28 10.74 5.65
N GLU A 36 -3.25 11.36 6.24
CA GLU A 36 -3.37 12.64 6.95
C GLU A 36 -3.76 13.81 6.00
N GLN A 37 -3.48 13.68 4.70
CA GLN A 37 -3.66 14.75 3.70
C GLN A 37 -4.74 14.47 2.66
N VAL A 38 -4.99 13.18 2.38
CA VAL A 38 -5.96 12.72 1.37
C VAL A 38 -6.76 11.54 1.91
N PRO A 39 -8.10 11.55 1.77
CA PRO A 39 -8.93 10.47 2.28
C PRO A 39 -8.81 9.20 1.44
N PHE A 40 -8.19 8.15 2.01
CA PHE A 40 -8.19 6.79 1.49
C PHE A 40 -8.67 5.82 2.55
N LEU A 41 -9.39 4.79 2.13
CA LEU A 41 -9.58 3.60 2.96
C LEU A 41 -8.31 2.76 2.88
N ILE A 42 -7.64 2.58 4.02
CA ILE A 42 -6.45 1.73 4.08
C ILE A 42 -6.87 0.27 4.22
N LEU A 43 -6.47 -0.55 3.25
CA LEU A 43 -6.59 -2.00 3.32
C LEU A 43 -5.20 -2.63 3.51
N GLU A 44 -4.97 -3.21 4.68
CA GLU A 44 -3.73 -3.88 5.04
C GLU A 44 -3.91 -5.41 4.92
N THR A 45 -3.04 -6.07 4.15
CA THR A 45 -3.09 -7.55 4.01
C THR A 45 -2.91 -8.28 5.33
N ASP A 46 -2.01 -7.79 6.20
CA ASP A 46 -1.74 -8.45 7.49
C ASP A 46 -2.92 -8.30 8.46
N ARG A 47 -3.63 -7.17 8.41
CA ARG A 47 -4.86 -6.98 9.19
C ARG A 47 -5.97 -7.91 8.72
N LEU A 48 -6.20 -7.98 7.40
CA LEU A 48 -7.21 -8.86 6.83
C LEU A 48 -6.87 -10.33 7.10
N ARG A 49 -5.60 -10.71 7.03
CA ARG A 49 -5.13 -12.05 7.38
C ARG A 49 -5.53 -12.45 8.79
N LYS A 50 -5.34 -11.59 9.78
CA LYS A 50 -5.71 -11.86 11.18
C LYS A 50 -7.22 -12.02 11.38
N VAL A 51 -8.03 -11.42 10.52
CA VAL A 51 -9.48 -11.61 10.52
C VAL A 51 -9.89 -12.91 9.86
N LEU A 52 -9.26 -13.29 8.74
CA LEU A 52 -9.63 -14.45 7.93
C LEU A 52 -9.02 -15.76 8.41
N VAL A 53 -7.88 -15.71 9.13
CA VAL A 53 -7.10 -16.88 9.50
C VAL A 53 -6.78 -16.85 10.97
N GLU A 54 -7.42 -17.72 11.75
CA GLU A 54 -7.23 -17.81 13.21
C GLU A 54 -5.77 -18.10 13.60
N ARG A 55 -5.07 -18.95 12.83
CA ARG A 55 -3.65 -19.31 13.04
C ARG A 55 -2.88 -19.19 11.72
N PRO A 56 -2.34 -18.02 11.40
CA PRO A 56 -1.61 -17.79 10.16
C PRO A 56 -0.38 -18.71 10.04
N LYS A 57 -0.28 -19.41 8.91
CA LYS A 57 0.87 -20.27 8.57
C LYS A 57 1.76 -19.63 7.50
N TYR A 58 1.31 -18.54 6.90
CA TYR A 58 2.00 -17.84 5.81
C TYR A 58 2.39 -18.73 4.62
N SER A 59 1.58 -19.79 4.38
CA SER A 59 1.75 -20.64 3.22
C SER A 59 1.36 -19.92 1.93
N THR A 60 1.87 -20.39 0.78
CA THR A 60 1.53 -19.82 -0.54
C THR A 60 0.03 -19.83 -0.81
N GLY A 61 -0.65 -20.92 -0.45
CA GLY A 61 -2.11 -21.03 -0.62
C GLY A 61 -2.89 -20.08 0.29
N GLU A 62 -2.43 -19.86 1.52
CA GLU A 62 -3.01 -18.88 2.43
C GLU A 62 -2.78 -17.45 1.90
N HIS A 63 -1.57 -17.15 1.44
CA HIS A 63 -1.22 -15.87 0.88
C HIS A 63 -2.13 -15.53 -0.31
N ARG A 64 -2.30 -16.47 -1.26
CA ARG A 64 -3.20 -16.29 -2.42
C ARG A 64 -4.65 -16.05 -1.99
N ARG A 65 -5.17 -16.77 -0.99
CA ARG A 65 -6.54 -16.57 -0.48
C ARG A 65 -6.72 -15.18 0.14
N VAL A 66 -5.75 -14.71 0.93
CA VAL A 66 -5.79 -13.38 1.54
C VAL A 66 -5.76 -12.30 0.46
N PHE A 67 -4.89 -12.42 -0.54
CA PHE A 67 -4.83 -11.45 -1.64
C PHE A 67 -6.12 -11.44 -2.47
N ASN A 68 -6.68 -12.60 -2.80
CA ASN A 68 -7.96 -12.68 -3.51
C ASN A 68 -9.09 -11.99 -2.72
N ALA A 69 -9.14 -12.17 -1.41
CA ALA A 69 -10.09 -11.46 -0.56
C ALA A 69 -9.82 -9.93 -0.58
N CYS A 70 -8.56 -9.50 -0.54
CA CYS A 70 -8.21 -8.09 -0.69
C CYS A 70 -8.70 -7.52 -2.02
N TYR A 71 -8.50 -8.21 -3.13
CA TYR A 71 -8.94 -7.75 -4.46
C TYR A 71 -10.46 -7.58 -4.55
N GLN A 72 -11.23 -8.50 -3.96
CA GLN A 72 -12.69 -8.37 -3.87
C GLN A 72 -13.10 -7.13 -3.04
N VAL A 73 -12.45 -6.92 -1.90
CA VAL A 73 -12.71 -5.76 -1.02
C VAL A 73 -12.33 -4.45 -1.74
N ILE A 74 -11.19 -4.39 -2.42
CA ILE A 74 -10.76 -3.23 -3.21
C ILE A 74 -11.81 -2.92 -4.28
N THR A 75 -12.19 -3.92 -5.07
CA THR A 75 -13.18 -3.76 -6.16
C THR A 75 -14.51 -3.25 -5.60
N TYR A 76 -14.99 -3.84 -4.50
CA TYR A 76 -16.24 -3.42 -3.85
C TYR A 76 -16.19 -1.94 -3.46
N TYR A 77 -15.15 -1.49 -2.77
CA TYR A 77 -15.06 -0.09 -2.33
C TYR A 77 -14.91 0.88 -3.48
N LEU A 78 -14.11 0.56 -4.51
CA LEU A 78 -13.95 1.41 -5.69
C LEU A 78 -15.28 1.59 -6.43
N ILE A 79 -16.05 0.52 -6.65
CA ILE A 79 -17.38 0.60 -7.30
C ILE A 79 -18.35 1.45 -6.47
N ASN A 80 -18.24 1.44 -5.16
CA ASN A 80 -19.06 2.26 -4.26
C ASN A 80 -18.52 3.69 -4.06
N GLY A 81 -17.56 4.14 -4.87
CA GLY A 81 -17.07 5.52 -4.87
C GLY A 81 -16.00 5.84 -3.83
N TYR A 82 -15.41 4.85 -3.18
CA TYR A 82 -14.35 5.06 -2.18
C TYR A 82 -12.96 4.86 -2.77
N SER A 83 -12.06 5.79 -2.51
CA SER A 83 -10.64 5.62 -2.81
C SER A 83 -9.99 4.64 -1.84
N VAL A 84 -9.16 3.73 -2.38
CA VAL A 84 -8.52 2.66 -1.61
C VAL A 84 -7.01 2.77 -1.69
N LEU A 85 -6.34 2.72 -0.53
CA LEU A 85 -4.91 2.52 -0.40
C LEU A 85 -4.65 1.07 0.03
N PHE A 86 -4.04 0.30 -0.85
CA PHE A 86 -3.69 -1.10 -0.58
C PHE A 86 -2.28 -1.21 -0.03
N ASP A 87 -2.15 -1.37 1.28
CA ASP A 87 -0.87 -1.58 1.98
C ASP A 87 -0.53 -3.07 2.02
N ALA A 88 0.24 -3.49 1.04
CA ALA A 88 0.73 -4.84 0.87
C ALA A 88 2.15 -4.84 0.31
N THR A 89 2.79 -6.00 0.26
CA THR A 89 4.14 -6.11 -0.33
C THR A 89 4.13 -6.01 -1.86
N ASN A 90 3.11 -6.57 -2.53
CA ASN A 90 2.94 -6.56 -3.99
C ASN A 90 4.25 -6.84 -4.75
N LEU A 91 4.99 -7.88 -4.31
CA LEU A 91 6.40 -8.10 -4.67
C LEU A 91 6.62 -8.53 -6.12
N ASN A 92 5.66 -9.21 -6.73
CA ASN A 92 5.81 -9.73 -8.09
C ASN A 92 4.70 -9.21 -9.01
N GLU A 93 4.91 -9.38 -10.31
CA GLU A 93 3.99 -8.88 -11.32
C GLU A 93 2.66 -9.64 -11.34
N ASP A 94 2.64 -10.92 -10.91
CA ASP A 94 1.41 -11.71 -10.77
C ASP A 94 0.42 -11.03 -9.81
N PHE A 95 0.88 -10.55 -8.66
CA PHE A 95 0.04 -9.80 -7.72
C PHE A 95 -0.33 -8.41 -8.25
N ARG A 96 0.60 -7.72 -8.90
CA ARG A 96 0.35 -6.37 -9.43
C ARG A 96 -0.61 -6.37 -10.61
N SER A 97 -0.58 -7.40 -11.45
CA SER A 97 -1.48 -7.54 -12.61
C SER A 97 -2.95 -7.52 -12.22
N HIS A 98 -3.32 -8.14 -11.09
CA HIS A 98 -4.69 -8.07 -10.59
C HIS A 98 -5.13 -6.64 -10.24
N LEU A 99 -4.22 -5.80 -9.75
CA LEU A 99 -4.53 -4.37 -9.49
C LEU A 99 -4.74 -3.61 -10.80
N TYR A 100 -4.00 -3.96 -11.86
CA TYR A 100 -4.21 -3.39 -13.19
C TYR A 100 -5.57 -3.76 -13.77
N GLU A 101 -5.98 -5.01 -13.61
CA GLU A 101 -7.30 -5.50 -14.01
C GLU A 101 -8.42 -4.79 -13.23
N ILE A 102 -8.28 -4.64 -11.92
CA ILE A 102 -9.25 -3.92 -11.07
C ILE A 102 -9.34 -2.46 -11.50
N SER A 103 -8.21 -1.77 -11.71
CA SER A 103 -8.18 -0.40 -12.20
C SER A 103 -8.91 -0.27 -13.55
N GLY A 104 -8.66 -1.18 -14.49
CA GLY A 104 -9.34 -1.20 -15.79
C GLY A 104 -10.84 -1.46 -15.66
N TYR A 105 -11.24 -2.41 -14.83
CA TYR A 105 -12.64 -2.78 -14.62
C TYR A 105 -13.44 -1.68 -13.92
N THR A 106 -12.87 -1.03 -12.91
CA THR A 106 -13.54 0.00 -12.11
C THR A 106 -13.38 1.41 -12.68
N ALA A 107 -12.55 1.57 -13.71
CA ALA A 107 -12.09 2.85 -14.24
C ALA A 107 -11.42 3.75 -13.18
N ALA A 108 -10.99 3.20 -12.05
CA ALA A 108 -10.28 3.92 -11.01
C ALA A 108 -8.80 4.09 -11.40
N PRO A 109 -8.27 5.32 -11.52
CA PRO A 109 -6.85 5.53 -11.74
C PRO A 109 -6.00 4.83 -10.68
N LEU A 110 -4.93 4.14 -11.11
CA LEU A 110 -4.01 3.42 -10.25
C LEU A 110 -2.66 4.13 -10.17
N ALA A 111 -2.18 4.35 -8.95
CA ALA A 111 -0.80 4.69 -8.68
C ALA A 111 -0.11 3.57 -7.90
N LEU A 112 1.15 3.28 -8.28
CA LEU A 112 2.03 2.39 -7.53
C LEU A 112 3.08 3.23 -6.80
N VAL A 113 3.35 2.90 -5.52
CA VAL A 113 4.44 3.49 -4.75
C VAL A 113 5.38 2.37 -4.32
N HIS A 114 6.56 2.33 -4.90
CA HIS A 114 7.59 1.34 -4.58
C HIS A 114 8.50 1.85 -3.47
N ALA A 115 8.29 1.35 -2.26
CA ALA A 115 9.04 1.73 -1.07
C ALA A 115 10.27 0.84 -0.88
N THR A 116 11.44 1.48 -0.83
CA THR A 116 12.73 0.85 -0.57
C THR A 116 13.42 1.47 0.63
N ALA A 117 14.40 0.78 1.20
CA ALA A 117 15.35 1.30 2.16
C ALA A 117 16.61 0.44 2.17
N PRO A 118 17.78 0.97 2.57
CA PRO A 118 18.99 0.18 2.76
C PRO A 118 18.77 -0.99 3.72
N GLN A 119 19.38 -2.12 3.43
CA GLN A 119 19.19 -3.36 4.18
C GLN A 119 19.48 -3.24 5.68
N ASN A 120 20.50 -2.47 6.05
CA ASN A 120 20.84 -2.18 7.45
C ASN A 120 19.71 -1.40 8.16
N THR A 121 19.12 -0.42 7.48
CA THR A 121 17.95 0.35 7.97
C THR A 121 16.75 -0.56 8.19
N VAL A 122 16.45 -1.42 7.22
CA VAL A 122 15.36 -2.40 7.34
C VAL A 122 15.59 -3.33 8.53
N ARG A 123 16.83 -3.87 8.67
CA ARG A 123 17.19 -4.76 9.78
C ARG A 123 16.98 -4.12 11.13
N GLN A 124 17.40 -2.86 11.27
CA GLN A 124 17.21 -2.10 12.50
C GLN A 124 15.73 -1.91 12.81
N ARG A 125 14.92 -1.43 11.85
CA ARG A 125 13.47 -1.23 11.99
C ARG A 125 12.73 -2.51 12.39
N LEU A 126 13.07 -3.65 11.76
CA LEU A 126 12.47 -4.93 12.09
C LEU A 126 12.84 -5.42 13.49
N LYS A 127 14.06 -5.13 13.95
CA LYS A 127 14.51 -5.43 15.32
C LYS A 127 13.78 -4.56 16.35
N GLU A 128 13.68 -3.26 16.13
CA GLU A 128 12.97 -2.31 16.99
C GLU A 128 11.49 -2.67 17.13
N ARG A 129 10.82 -2.94 16.00
CA ARG A 129 9.41 -3.37 15.98
C ARG A 129 9.17 -4.66 16.77
N LYS A 130 10.11 -5.61 16.75
CA LYS A 130 10.00 -6.84 17.52
C LYS A 130 10.18 -6.60 19.02
N ALA A 131 10.97 -5.60 19.41
CA ALA A 131 11.21 -5.22 20.79
C ALA A 131 10.04 -4.41 21.38
N ASP A 132 9.33 -3.67 20.55
CA ASP A 132 8.17 -2.87 20.97
C ASP A 132 6.89 -3.72 20.96
N ARG A 133 6.51 -4.23 22.15
CA ARG A 133 5.28 -4.99 22.37
C ARG A 133 4.00 -4.17 22.16
N HIS A 134 4.10 -2.86 22.09
CA HIS A 134 3.00 -1.90 21.90
C HIS A 134 2.98 -1.31 20.48
N ALA A 135 3.89 -1.73 19.59
CA ALA A 135 3.88 -1.27 18.22
C ALA A 135 2.51 -1.56 17.58
N ASN A 136 1.84 -0.50 17.19
CA ASN A 136 0.52 -0.55 16.56
C ASN A 136 0.62 -1.04 15.10
N THR A 137 1.25 -2.22 14.93
CA THR A 137 1.50 -2.84 13.62
C THR A 137 0.92 -4.23 13.55
N TYR A 138 0.24 -4.52 12.46
CA TYR A 138 -0.33 -5.84 12.20
C TYR A 138 0.68 -6.82 11.57
N SER A 139 1.83 -6.31 11.09
CA SER A 139 2.83 -7.14 10.40
C SER A 139 3.71 -7.91 11.37
N ASP A 140 3.70 -9.24 11.26
CA ASP A 140 4.56 -10.14 12.03
C ASP A 140 5.89 -10.46 11.29
N ALA A 141 6.15 -9.80 10.16
CA ALA A 141 7.34 -10.03 9.37
C ALA A 141 8.61 -9.62 10.13
N GLY A 142 9.47 -10.59 10.39
CA GLY A 142 10.79 -10.39 10.94
C GLY A 142 11.89 -10.49 9.87
N TRP A 143 13.16 -10.40 10.31
CA TRP A 143 14.33 -10.45 9.44
C TRP A 143 14.38 -11.71 8.55
N LEU A 144 13.98 -12.86 9.08
CA LEU A 144 13.97 -14.11 8.32
C LEU A 144 12.96 -14.07 7.17
N ILE A 145 11.79 -13.46 7.39
CA ILE A 145 10.77 -13.29 6.34
C ILE A 145 11.28 -12.32 5.27
N TYR A 146 11.89 -11.19 5.69
CA TYR A 146 12.51 -10.24 4.78
C TYR A 146 13.54 -10.91 3.86
N THR A 147 14.48 -11.68 4.41
CA THR A 147 15.53 -12.34 3.62
C THR A 147 14.98 -13.39 2.64
N ARG A 148 13.89 -14.07 3.01
CA ARG A 148 13.19 -15.01 2.11
C ARG A 148 12.44 -14.32 0.98
N MET A 149 12.02 -13.07 1.18
CA MET A 149 11.27 -12.31 0.18
C MET A 149 12.16 -11.59 -0.83
N ILE A 150 13.43 -11.30 -0.51
CA ILE A 150 14.37 -10.65 -1.44
C ILE A 150 14.40 -11.35 -2.83
N PRO A 151 14.60 -12.67 -2.93
CA PRO A 151 14.73 -13.33 -4.24
C PRO A 151 13.42 -13.44 -5.03
N VAL A 152 12.28 -13.12 -4.42
CA VAL A 152 10.96 -13.14 -5.08
C VAL A 152 10.44 -11.75 -5.41
N GLU A 153 11.20 -10.71 -5.07
CA GLU A 153 10.87 -9.34 -5.46
C GLU A 153 11.22 -9.12 -6.92
N GLU A 154 10.22 -8.76 -7.71
CA GLU A 154 10.37 -8.43 -9.12
C GLU A 154 10.30 -6.92 -9.32
N PRO A 155 11.11 -6.35 -10.23
CA PRO A 155 11.04 -4.94 -10.59
C PRO A 155 9.60 -4.53 -10.95
N VAL A 156 9.21 -3.33 -10.53
CA VAL A 156 7.93 -2.76 -10.95
C VAL A 156 8.04 -2.32 -12.39
N GLN A 157 7.28 -2.96 -13.29
CA GLN A 157 7.38 -2.76 -14.74
C GLN A 157 6.71 -1.45 -15.21
N ARG A 158 5.66 -1.02 -14.51
CA ARG A 158 4.89 0.18 -14.87
C ARG A 158 5.43 1.42 -14.19
N ASP A 159 5.00 2.58 -14.69
CA ASP A 159 5.29 3.86 -14.04
C ASP A 159 4.86 3.81 -12.58
N HIS A 160 5.75 4.24 -11.70
CA HIS A 160 5.55 4.21 -10.26
C HIS A 160 6.34 5.32 -9.57
N TYR A 161 5.89 5.69 -8.39
CA TYR A 161 6.63 6.57 -7.50
C TYR A 161 7.70 5.77 -6.76
N ALA A 162 8.97 6.08 -7.01
CA ALA A 162 10.11 5.46 -6.31
C ALA A 162 10.33 6.17 -4.97
N LEU A 163 10.19 5.44 -3.86
CA LEU A 163 10.24 5.96 -2.51
C LEU A 163 11.38 5.33 -1.71
N ASP A 164 12.50 6.04 -1.51
CA ASP A 164 13.55 5.66 -0.56
C ASP A 164 13.20 6.23 0.82
N THR A 165 12.68 5.39 1.71
CA THR A 165 12.25 5.80 3.04
C THR A 165 13.39 6.00 4.05
N SER A 166 14.64 5.81 3.66
CA SER A 166 15.82 6.23 4.43
C SER A 166 16.12 7.72 4.28
N LYS A 167 15.46 8.37 3.33
CA LYS A 167 15.55 9.80 3.02
C LYS A 167 14.27 10.53 3.41
N ASP A 168 14.25 11.84 3.16
CA ASP A 168 13.01 12.61 3.30
C ASP A 168 11.96 12.09 2.32
N ILE A 169 10.81 11.66 2.85
CA ILE A 169 9.69 11.17 2.06
C ILE A 169 8.83 12.29 1.45
N LYS A 170 9.01 13.52 1.95
CA LYS A 170 8.14 14.65 1.61
C LYS A 170 8.02 14.90 0.10
N PRO A 171 9.09 14.88 -0.70
CA PRO A 171 8.97 15.12 -2.14
C PRO A 171 8.06 14.11 -2.86
N VAL A 172 8.15 12.82 -2.52
CA VAL A 172 7.29 11.77 -3.09
C VAL A 172 5.87 11.87 -2.52
N LEU A 173 5.75 12.19 -1.24
CA LEU A 173 4.45 12.39 -0.60
C LEU A 173 3.67 13.53 -1.28
N ASP A 174 4.31 14.67 -1.53
CA ASP A 174 3.70 15.82 -2.19
C ASP A 174 3.23 15.46 -3.61
N GLN A 175 4.04 14.71 -4.39
CA GLN A 175 3.67 14.24 -5.72
C GLN A 175 2.44 13.32 -5.70
N VAL A 176 2.39 12.38 -4.76
CA VAL A 176 1.25 11.45 -4.64
C VAL A 176 0.00 12.18 -4.15
N VAL A 177 0.14 13.15 -3.26
CA VAL A 177 -0.97 14.02 -2.82
C VAL A 177 -1.52 14.84 -4.01
N GLU A 178 -0.65 15.40 -4.84
CA GLU A 178 -1.06 16.15 -6.03
C GLU A 178 -1.79 15.24 -7.03
N TRP A 179 -1.23 14.05 -7.31
CA TRP A 179 -1.89 13.03 -8.12
C TRP A 179 -3.29 12.69 -7.59
N ALA A 180 -3.43 12.50 -6.30
CA ALA A 180 -4.72 12.16 -5.71
C ALA A 180 -5.73 13.33 -5.80
N LYS A 181 -5.27 14.57 -5.57
CA LYS A 181 -6.11 15.77 -5.68
C LYS A 181 -6.53 16.11 -7.11
N SER A 182 -5.70 15.73 -8.10
CA SER A 182 -6.02 15.89 -9.52
C SER A 182 -6.98 14.82 -10.08
N GLY A 183 -7.45 13.89 -9.23
CA GLY A 183 -8.30 12.78 -9.68
C GLY A 183 -7.52 11.70 -10.44
N GLY A 184 -6.25 11.50 -10.10
CA GLY A 184 -5.41 10.45 -10.70
C GLY A 184 -4.73 10.86 -12.00
N GLN A 185 -4.74 12.12 -12.35
CA GLN A 185 -3.99 12.62 -13.51
C GLN A 185 -2.51 12.78 -13.11
N ILE A 186 -1.62 12.19 -13.90
CA ILE A 186 -0.18 12.44 -13.73
C ILE A 186 0.07 13.89 -14.15
N PRO A 187 0.63 14.75 -13.28
CA PRO A 187 1.04 16.09 -13.71
C PRO A 187 1.97 15.95 -14.91
N ALA A 188 1.69 16.73 -15.97
CA ALA A 188 2.59 16.75 -17.12
C ALA A 188 4.00 17.09 -16.63
N THR A 189 4.89 16.10 -16.60
CA THR A 189 6.30 16.34 -16.32
C THR A 189 6.80 17.30 -17.38
N ASN A 190 7.11 18.55 -16.99
CA ASN A 190 7.88 19.45 -17.82
C ASN A 190 9.24 18.79 -18.07
N SER A 191 9.32 18.07 -19.18
CA SER A 191 10.60 17.62 -19.73
C SER A 191 11.40 18.89 -20.08
N LYS A 192 12.37 19.22 -19.22
CA LYS A 192 13.47 20.12 -19.55
C LYS A 192 14.75 19.32 -19.65
#